data_cbc0b7e64fd02405792721a9bcdf7c01
#
_entry.id   cbc0b7e64fd02405792721a9bcdf7c01
#
_cell.length_a   1.000
_cell.length_b   1.000
_cell.length_c   1.000
_cell.angle_alpha   90.00
_cell.angle_beta   90.00
_cell.angle_gamma   90.00
#
_symmetry.space_group_name_H-M   'P 1'
#
loop_
_entity.id
_entity.type
_entity.pdbx_description
1 polymer ?
#
loop_
_entity_poly.entity_id
_entity_poly.type
_entity_poly.pdbx_seq_one_letter_code
_entity_poly.pdbx_strand_id
1 'polypeptide(L)'
;MTDIELQWHTITVRVPFASARHASIAKQVIEVDKELQPEVVKRVLEVEGDVLVATFKTLTVRLARLVVNAYLENVDLVVRTIGEFGEDADRVL
;
A
#
# COMPACT_ATOMS: atom_id res chain seq x y z
N MET A 1 15.16 28.65 -11.55
CA MET A 1 14.75 28.23 -12.05
C MET A 1 14.10 27.79 -11.54
N THR A 2 13.64 27.98 -11.40
CA THR A 2 13.01 27.46 -11.20
C THR A 2 12.42 26.72 -11.51
N ASP A 3 12.46 26.95 -12.05
CA ASP A 3 11.93 26.13 -12.77
C ASP A 3 12.21 24.78 -12.62
N ILE A 4 12.75 24.34 -11.66
CA ILE A 4 12.87 23.00 -11.31
C ILE A 4 11.61 22.62 -10.70
N GLU A 5 10.71 22.28 -11.51
CA GLU A 5 9.55 21.68 -11.04
C GLU A 5 9.90 20.32 -10.60
N LEU A 6 9.65 20.03 -9.36
CA LEU A 6 9.77 18.67 -8.87
C LEU A 6 8.64 17.86 -9.51
N GLN A 7 9.04 17.01 -10.43
CA GLN A 7 8.06 16.15 -11.08
C GLN A 7 7.92 14.87 -10.32
N TRP A 8 6.81 14.73 -9.62
CA TRP A 8 6.51 13.52 -8.88
C TRP A 8 6.06 12.43 -9.83
N HIS A 9 6.64 11.24 -9.65
CA HIS A 9 6.19 10.05 -10.37
C HIS A 9 5.06 9.43 -9.57
N THR A 10 3.93 9.17 -10.20
CA THR A 10 2.76 8.60 -9.54
C THR A 10 2.53 7.19 -10.03
N ILE A 11 2.40 6.27 -9.09
CA ILE A 11 2.10 4.86 -9.39
C ILE A 11 0.92 4.45 -8.54
N THR A 12 -0.07 3.82 -9.15
CA THR A 12 -1.23 3.28 -8.45
C THR A 12 -1.22 1.77 -8.57
N VAL A 13 -1.32 1.10 -7.44
CA VAL A 13 -1.35 -0.36 -7.39
C VAL A 13 -2.68 -0.79 -6.78
N ARG A 14 -3.41 -1.62 -7.51
CA ARG A 14 -4.71 -2.13 -7.07
C ARG A 14 -4.58 -3.61 -6.77
N VAL A 15 -4.94 -4.01 -5.56
CA VAL A 15 -4.85 -5.40 -5.15
C VAL A 15 -6.22 -5.86 -4.68
N PRO A 16 -6.85 -6.80 -5.38
CA PRO A 16 -8.13 -7.32 -4.95
C PRO A 16 -7.93 -8.34 -3.82
N PHE A 17 -8.85 -8.30 -2.87
CA PHE A 17 -8.87 -9.25 -1.76
C PHE A 17 -10.15 -10.09 -1.85
N ALA A 18 -10.24 -11.10 -1.01
CA ALA A 18 -11.41 -11.98 -1.03
C ALA A 18 -12.69 -11.28 -0.58
N SER A 19 -12.55 -10.22 0.21
CA SER A 19 -13.70 -9.46 0.69
C SER A 19 -13.29 -8.03 1.01
N ALA A 20 -14.28 -7.15 1.15
CA ALA A 20 -14.03 -5.78 1.58
C ALA A 20 -13.39 -5.74 2.96
N ARG A 21 -13.79 -6.67 3.83
CA ARG A 21 -13.22 -6.77 5.17
C ARG A 21 -11.73 -7.08 5.13
N HIS A 22 -11.34 -8.03 4.27
CA HIS A 22 -9.93 -8.37 4.13
C HIS A 22 -9.12 -7.21 3.58
N ALA A 23 -9.68 -6.45 2.63
CA ALA A 23 -9.01 -5.26 2.12
C ALA A 23 -8.83 -4.21 3.21
N SER A 24 -9.83 -4.03 4.07
CA SER A 24 -9.76 -3.07 5.18
C SER A 24 -8.72 -3.50 6.21
N ILE A 25 -8.64 -4.80 6.51
CA ILE A 25 -7.64 -5.32 7.42
C ILE A 25 -6.25 -5.06 6.88
N ALA A 26 -6.05 -5.33 5.59
CA ALA A 26 -4.76 -5.11 4.94
C ALA A 26 -4.37 -3.64 5.00
N LYS A 27 -5.32 -2.75 4.75
CA LYS A 27 -5.06 -1.31 4.83
C LYS A 27 -4.61 -0.92 6.22
N GLN A 28 -5.31 -1.38 7.26
CA GLN A 28 -4.96 -1.04 8.64
C GLN A 28 -3.56 -1.54 9.01
N VAL A 29 -3.24 -2.75 8.61
CA VAL A 29 -1.93 -3.34 8.93
C VAL A 29 -0.82 -2.57 8.23
N ILE A 30 -1.01 -2.26 6.96
CA ILE A 30 0.04 -1.59 6.18
C ILE A 30 0.20 -0.14 6.61
N GLU A 31 -0.87 0.52 7.01
CA GLU A 31 -0.80 1.93 7.44
C GLU A 31 0.01 2.12 8.73
N VAL A 32 0.17 1.07 9.52
CA VAL A 32 0.96 1.16 10.73
C VAL A 32 2.42 1.46 10.41
N ASP A 33 2.91 0.94 9.27
CA ASP A 33 4.28 1.22 8.84
C ASP A 33 4.33 2.56 8.15
N LYS A 34 4.85 3.56 8.84
CA LYS A 34 4.92 4.90 8.28
C LYS A 34 6.04 5.01 7.27
N GLU A 35 5.83 5.88 6.28
CA GLU A 35 6.87 6.16 5.33
C GLU A 35 8.01 6.90 6.02
N LEU A 36 9.23 6.38 5.87
CA LEU A 36 10.39 6.94 6.54
C LEU A 36 10.97 8.16 5.86
N GLN A 37 10.61 8.41 4.59
CA GLN A 37 11.13 9.52 3.82
C GLN A 37 9.99 10.31 3.18
N PRO A 38 9.15 10.97 4.00
CA PRO A 38 7.96 11.64 3.46
C PRO A 38 8.27 12.80 2.51
N GLU A 39 9.46 13.36 2.56
CA GLU A 39 9.84 14.43 1.65
C GLU A 39 10.11 13.96 0.22
N VAL A 40 10.35 12.67 0.02
CA VAL A 40 10.62 12.11 -1.31
C VAL A 40 9.66 11.00 -1.72
N VAL A 41 8.85 10.50 -0.78
CA VAL A 41 7.86 9.46 -1.04
C VAL A 41 6.57 9.82 -0.32
N LYS A 42 5.47 9.80 -1.05
CA LYS A 42 4.13 9.99 -0.48
C LYS A 42 3.28 8.77 -0.79
N ARG A 43 2.50 8.33 0.18
CA ARG A 43 1.68 7.14 0.04
C ARG A 43 0.26 7.43 0.52
N VAL A 44 -0.72 7.03 -0.29
CA VAL A 44 -2.13 7.10 0.09
C VAL A 44 -2.73 5.71 -0.09
N LEU A 45 -3.40 5.22 0.93
CA LEU A 45 -4.06 3.91 0.90
C LEU A 45 -5.57 4.11 1.01
N GLU A 46 -6.31 3.46 0.14
CA GLU A 46 -7.77 3.53 0.13
C GLU A 46 -8.34 2.16 -0.16
N VAL A 47 -9.57 1.92 0.28
CA VAL A 47 -10.27 0.68 -0.01
C VAL A 47 -11.48 1.02 -0.86
N GLU A 48 -11.59 0.36 -2.01
CA GLU A 48 -12.74 0.48 -2.90
C GLU A 48 -13.36 -0.90 -3.04
N GLY A 49 -14.45 -1.15 -2.33
CA GLY A 49 -15.05 -2.47 -2.30
C GLY A 49 -14.09 -3.47 -1.68
N ASP A 50 -13.70 -4.49 -2.44
CA ASP A 50 -12.75 -5.49 -1.99
C ASP A 50 -11.33 -5.24 -2.51
N VAL A 51 -11.09 -4.06 -3.07
CA VAL A 51 -9.80 -3.71 -3.66
C VAL A 51 -9.07 -2.70 -2.78
N LEU A 52 -7.82 -3.01 -2.45
CA LEU A 52 -6.95 -2.05 -1.78
C LEU A 52 -6.22 -1.26 -2.86
N VAL A 53 -6.38 0.06 -2.82
CA VAL A 53 -5.77 0.96 -3.79
C VAL A 53 -4.67 1.73 -3.10
N ALA A 54 -3.44 1.56 -3.57
CA ALA A 54 -2.28 2.27 -3.04
C ALA A 54 -1.74 3.19 -4.11
N THR A 55 -1.63 4.47 -3.78
CA THR A 55 -1.04 5.46 -4.67
C THR A 55 0.26 5.95 -4.06
N PHE A 56 1.32 5.85 -4.84
CA PHE A 56 2.64 6.31 -4.42
C PHE A 56 3.08 7.44 -5.32
N LYS A 57 3.62 8.48 -4.69
CA LYS A 57 4.28 9.57 -5.41
C LYS A 57 5.72 9.63 -4.94
N THR A 58 6.64 9.55 -5.88
CA THR A 58 8.07 9.55 -5.56
C THR A 58 8.80 10.54 -6.44
N LEU A 59 9.94 11.03 -5.95
CA LEU A 59 10.74 11.97 -6.73
C LEU A 59 11.57 11.30 -7.81
N THR A 60 11.83 9.99 -7.69
CA THR A 60 12.61 9.27 -8.70
C THR A 60 11.95 7.95 -9.04
N VAL A 61 12.25 7.46 -10.25
CA VAL A 61 11.78 6.15 -10.69
C VAL A 61 12.37 5.05 -9.82
N ARG A 62 13.63 5.22 -9.39
CA ARG A 62 14.27 4.24 -8.53
C ARG A 62 13.53 4.09 -7.21
N LEU A 63 13.13 5.21 -6.60
CA LEU A 63 12.33 5.17 -5.37
C LEU A 63 10.98 4.51 -5.63
N ALA A 64 10.38 4.79 -6.79
CA ALA A 64 9.10 4.17 -7.13
C ALA A 64 9.21 2.65 -7.13
N ARG A 65 10.26 2.11 -7.73
CA ARG A 65 10.47 0.67 -7.75
C ARG A 65 10.67 0.10 -6.36
N LEU A 66 11.47 0.80 -5.56
CA LEU A 66 11.75 0.34 -4.20
C LEU A 66 10.48 0.30 -3.35
N VAL A 67 9.68 1.37 -3.39
CA VAL A 67 8.48 1.43 -2.55
C VAL A 67 7.42 0.46 -3.02
N VAL A 68 7.27 0.27 -4.33
CA VAL A 68 6.29 -0.68 -4.85
C VAL A 68 6.69 -2.11 -4.50
N ASN A 69 7.97 -2.44 -4.63
CA ASN A 69 8.44 -3.78 -4.26
C ASN A 69 8.21 -4.04 -2.77
N ALA A 70 8.55 -3.08 -1.92
CA ALA A 70 8.34 -3.23 -0.48
C ALA A 70 6.85 -3.36 -0.15
N TYR A 71 6.01 -2.58 -0.83
CA TYR A 71 4.57 -2.66 -0.65
C TYR A 71 4.03 -4.04 -1.03
N LEU A 72 4.46 -4.57 -2.18
CA LEU A 72 3.99 -5.88 -2.63
C LEU A 72 4.45 -6.99 -1.69
N GLU A 73 5.64 -6.88 -1.12
CA GLU A 73 6.09 -7.83 -0.12
C GLU A 73 5.22 -7.78 1.13
N ASN A 74 4.85 -6.58 1.56
CA ASN A 74 3.97 -6.41 2.71
C ASN A 74 2.57 -6.96 2.42
N VAL A 75 2.05 -6.71 1.22
CA VAL A 75 0.75 -7.24 0.82
C VAL A 75 0.78 -8.77 0.83
N ASP A 76 1.85 -9.35 0.29
CA ASP A 76 1.99 -10.80 0.25
C ASP A 76 1.97 -11.38 1.65
N LEU A 77 2.69 -10.76 2.58
CA LEU A 77 2.72 -11.19 3.97
C LEU A 77 1.33 -11.11 4.61
N VAL A 78 0.62 -10.03 4.38
CA VAL A 78 -0.72 -9.85 4.93
C VAL A 78 -1.69 -10.89 4.36
N VAL A 79 -1.62 -11.15 3.06
CA VAL A 79 -2.47 -12.14 2.41
C VAL A 79 -2.24 -13.52 3.00
N ARG A 80 -0.97 -13.88 3.20
CA ARG A 80 -0.64 -15.16 3.83
C ARG A 80 -1.16 -15.25 5.25
N THR A 81 -1.02 -14.18 6.01
CA THR A 81 -1.49 -14.13 7.39
C THR A 81 -3.00 -14.30 7.45
N ILE A 82 -3.73 -13.60 6.61
CA ILE A 82 -5.18 -13.73 6.54
C ILE A 82 -5.55 -15.17 6.15
N GLY A 83 -4.83 -15.73 5.18
CA GLY A 83 -5.07 -17.10 4.73
C GLY A 83 -4.85 -18.14 5.82
N GLU A 84 -3.82 -17.94 6.67
CA GLU A 84 -3.53 -18.86 7.75
C GLU A 84 -4.56 -18.81 8.86
N PHE A 85 -5.05 -17.61 9.19
CA PHE A 85 -5.98 -17.45 10.29
C PHE A 85 -7.45 -17.49 9.85
N GLY A 86 -7.72 -17.28 8.57
CA GLY A 86 -9.03 -17.47 7.99
C GLY A 86 -10.15 -16.81 8.77
N GLU A 87 -11.09 -17.64 9.26
CA GLU A 87 -12.26 -17.14 9.97
C GLU A 87 -11.90 -16.45 11.27
N ASP A 88 -10.80 -16.80 11.88
CA ASP A 88 -10.39 -16.17 13.14
C ASP A 88 -10.04 -14.70 12.93
N ALA A 89 -9.41 -14.38 11.80
CA ALA A 89 -9.13 -12.99 11.46
C ALA A 89 -10.43 -12.19 11.30
N ASP A 90 -11.44 -12.79 10.69
CA ASP A 90 -12.73 -12.15 10.52
C ASP A 90 -13.46 -11.95 11.84
N ARG A 91 -13.27 -12.84 12.78
CA ARG A 91 -13.91 -12.71 14.09
C ARG A 91 -13.29 -11.67 14.98
N VAL A 92 -11.99 -11.50 14.87
CA VAL A 92 -11.26 -10.59 15.75
C VAL A 92 -11.55 -9.14 15.41
N LEU A 93 -11.85 -8.87 14.18
CA LEU A 93 -12.10 -7.52 13.71
C LEU A 93 -13.57 -7.30 13.42
#